data_4f4e0adf69ecbac3952a2365876f9064
#
_entry.id   4f4e0adf69ecbac3952a2365876f9064
#
_cell.length_a   1.000
_cell.length_b   1.000
_cell.length_c   1.000
_cell.angle_alpha   90.00
_cell.angle_beta   90.00
_cell.angle_gamma   90.00
#
_symmetry.space_group_name_H-M   'P 1'
#
loop_
_entity.id
_entity.type
_entity.pdbx_description
1 polymer ?
#
loop_
_entity_poly.entity_id
_entity_poly.type
_entity_poly.pdbx_seq_one_letter_code
_entity_poly.pdbx_strand_id
1 'polypeptide(L)'
;MVNPNLVVDEHPLPTIEELFANVAGGDKFSKIDLSQAYLQLEVDPDQREILTLSTHLGLFRPTRLMYGVSSAPAIWQRLMEEVLNGIPGVTVFLDDIRVTGQNDEIHLQRLEEVFKRLCQYGMRINLDKCVFFADRIEYCGYVVDRNGIHKVQKKIDAVQNMPTPENREQVRSFVGLVNYYGRFVPDLSTMIYPLNRLLRNNIPFQWTKACEEAFKRVKQEMQSDSFLVHYNPELPLVLATDASPYGVGAVLSHILPDGSERPIQYASHTLNEAQRRYKQVDREAYAIVFGIRRFYQYLFGRKFVLYTDNEPVKQIFSETKGLPTMSALRMQHYATFLQSFDYTIKFRSTKQHYNADAFSRLPISDKQPDNIIEEVDILEISIIETMPLTVKDLAKATAVDSSIKILYQGLRNGKAVHAIDRFGIDQSEFSLQQGRIMRGIRVYIPPELRIKVLNELHSTHFGTTRLKSLARGYVWWERIDRDIEELVKNCASCQMTRANPVKAPLHCWEPATQPFERVHIDFAGPFMEKYFIVFVDAYTKWPEVKIVRDITTATTINACREFFPTYGIPCVLVTDRGVQFTSGEFQ
;
A
#
# COMPACT_ATOMS: atom_id res chain seq x y z
N MET A 1 -5.38 29.24 5.67
CA MET A 1 -5.35 28.06 4.78
C MET A 1 -6.35 27.04 5.35
N VAL A 2 -7.26 26.53 4.52
CA VAL A 2 -8.35 25.63 4.96
C VAL A 2 -7.87 24.17 5.04
N ASN A 3 -7.16 23.68 4.02
CA ASN A 3 -6.78 22.27 3.88
C ASN A 3 -6.07 21.62 5.07
N PRO A 4 -5.17 22.25 5.83
CA PRO A 4 -4.55 21.63 7.00
C PRO A 4 -5.52 21.32 8.14
N ASN A 5 -6.70 21.94 8.14
CA ASN A 5 -7.72 21.80 9.17
C ASN A 5 -8.92 20.92 8.74
N LEU A 6 -8.87 20.37 7.52
CA LEU A 6 -9.88 19.45 7.01
C LEU A 6 -9.49 18.01 7.32
N VAL A 7 -10.48 17.22 7.73
CA VAL A 7 -10.34 15.76 7.73
C VAL A 7 -10.39 15.31 6.27
N VAL A 8 -9.28 14.78 5.77
CA VAL A 8 -9.18 14.30 4.39
C VAL A 8 -9.95 12.99 4.28
N ASP A 9 -10.86 12.90 3.31
CA ASP A 9 -11.50 11.64 2.95
C ASP A 9 -10.45 10.72 2.29
N GLU A 10 -10.30 9.51 2.81
CA GLU A 10 -9.28 8.54 2.37
C GLU A 10 -9.83 7.57 1.30
N HIS A 11 -10.88 7.93 0.55
CA HIS A 11 -11.36 7.09 -0.53
C HIS A 11 -10.26 6.91 -1.59
N PRO A 12 -9.82 5.65 -1.87
CA PRO A 12 -8.73 5.41 -2.81
C PRO A 12 -9.17 5.73 -4.24
N LEU A 13 -8.33 6.44 -4.99
CA LEU A 13 -8.53 6.55 -6.43
C LEU A 13 -8.15 5.24 -7.12
N PRO A 14 -8.88 4.81 -8.15
CA PRO A 14 -8.54 3.61 -8.90
C PRO A 14 -7.16 3.73 -9.57
N THR A 15 -6.45 2.63 -9.64
CA THR A 15 -5.17 2.55 -10.34
C THR A 15 -5.38 2.57 -11.86
N ILE A 16 -4.35 2.99 -12.60
CA ILE A 16 -4.41 3.01 -14.07
C ILE A 16 -4.68 1.59 -14.63
N GLU A 17 -4.15 0.58 -13.97
CA GLU A 17 -4.34 -0.83 -14.31
C GLU A 17 -5.81 -1.27 -14.16
N GLU A 18 -6.48 -0.87 -13.09
CA GLU A 18 -7.91 -1.13 -12.87
C GLU A 18 -8.78 -0.41 -13.91
N LEU A 19 -8.43 0.84 -14.22
CA LEU A 19 -9.14 1.63 -15.24
C LEU A 19 -9.05 0.96 -16.63
N PHE A 20 -7.87 0.46 -17.00
CA PHE A 20 -7.70 -0.24 -18.27
C PHE A 20 -8.36 -1.62 -18.31
N ALA A 21 -8.37 -2.35 -17.19
CA ALA A 21 -9.06 -3.62 -17.10
C ALA A 21 -10.57 -3.48 -17.36
N ASN A 22 -11.19 -2.42 -16.87
CA ASN A 22 -12.62 -2.15 -17.03
C ASN A 22 -13.01 -1.77 -18.48
N VAL A 23 -12.10 -1.23 -19.26
CA VAL A 23 -12.36 -0.88 -20.69
C VAL A 23 -11.84 -1.93 -21.66
N ALA A 24 -11.22 -3.01 -21.16
CA ALA A 24 -10.72 -4.11 -21.98
C ALA A 24 -11.86 -4.84 -22.70
N GLY A 25 -11.59 -5.32 -23.93
CA GLY A 25 -12.55 -6.08 -24.73
C GLY A 25 -13.65 -5.25 -25.38
N GLY A 26 -13.53 -3.92 -25.35
CA GLY A 26 -14.45 -3.02 -26.06
C GLY A 26 -14.05 -2.79 -27.52
N ASP A 27 -15.05 -2.64 -28.39
CA ASP A 27 -14.89 -2.34 -29.81
C ASP A 27 -15.14 -0.85 -30.12
N LYS A 28 -16.07 -0.25 -29.37
CA LYS A 28 -16.37 1.18 -29.38
C LYS A 28 -16.22 1.80 -28.02
N PHE A 29 -15.86 3.07 -28.00
CA PHE A 29 -15.56 3.82 -26.79
C PHE A 29 -16.28 5.16 -26.79
N SER A 30 -16.80 5.56 -25.62
CA SER A 30 -17.33 6.90 -25.42
C SER A 30 -16.67 7.55 -24.23
N LYS A 31 -16.43 8.85 -24.36
CA LYS A 31 -15.98 9.74 -23.29
C LYS A 31 -17.12 10.66 -22.91
N ILE A 32 -17.46 10.73 -21.65
CA ILE A 32 -18.43 11.67 -21.08
C ILE A 32 -17.68 12.57 -20.11
N ASP A 33 -17.73 13.87 -20.34
CA ASP A 33 -17.12 14.91 -19.49
C ASP A 33 -18.23 15.58 -18.68
N LEU A 34 -18.04 15.68 -17.36
CA LEU A 34 -19.01 16.29 -16.46
C LEU A 34 -18.75 17.79 -16.34
N SER A 35 -19.82 18.58 -16.47
CA SER A 35 -19.72 20.04 -16.42
C SER A 35 -19.39 20.52 -15.00
N GLN A 36 -18.19 21.09 -14.78
CA GLN A 36 -17.77 21.64 -13.49
C GLN A 36 -17.95 20.65 -12.32
N ALA A 37 -17.52 19.40 -12.49
CA ALA A 37 -17.71 18.25 -11.62
C ALA A 37 -17.97 18.57 -10.13
N TYR A 38 -17.00 19.04 -9.38
CA TYR A 38 -17.13 19.29 -7.93
C TYR A 38 -18.19 20.33 -7.58
N LEU A 39 -18.41 21.36 -8.44
CA LEU A 39 -19.41 22.38 -8.22
C LEU A 39 -20.85 21.86 -8.36
N GLN A 40 -21.05 20.62 -8.78
CA GLN A 40 -22.36 19.99 -8.79
C GLN A 40 -22.77 19.46 -7.41
N LEU A 41 -21.81 19.29 -6.49
CA LEU A 41 -22.08 18.84 -5.12
C LEU A 41 -22.42 20.00 -4.19
N GLU A 42 -23.46 19.81 -3.39
CA GLU A 42 -23.80 20.75 -2.31
C GLU A 42 -22.95 20.48 -1.09
N VAL A 43 -22.50 21.56 -0.46
CA VAL A 43 -21.84 21.50 0.85
C VAL A 43 -22.92 21.58 1.92
N ASP A 44 -22.80 20.71 2.93
CA ASP A 44 -23.65 20.72 4.10
C ASP A 44 -23.71 22.15 4.70
N PRO A 45 -24.92 22.71 4.96
CA PRO A 45 -25.08 24.04 5.52
C PRO A 45 -24.20 24.33 6.74
N ASP A 46 -24.03 23.35 7.63
CA ASP A 46 -23.24 23.46 8.85
C ASP A 46 -21.73 23.52 8.61
N GLN A 47 -21.27 23.07 7.43
CA GLN A 47 -19.85 23.06 7.07
C GLN A 47 -19.44 24.19 6.12
N ARG A 48 -20.38 24.96 5.59
CA ARG A 48 -20.11 26.05 4.63
C ARG A 48 -19.24 27.15 5.21
N GLU A 49 -19.29 27.38 6.52
CA GLU A 49 -18.51 28.41 7.21
C GLU A 49 -17.01 28.17 7.10
N ILE A 50 -16.57 26.90 7.14
CA ILE A 50 -15.15 26.50 7.02
C ILE A 50 -14.57 26.89 5.66
N LEU A 51 -15.39 26.88 4.61
CA LEU A 51 -15.01 27.17 3.24
C LEU A 51 -15.17 28.65 2.87
N THR A 52 -15.40 29.54 3.84
CA THR A 52 -15.63 30.97 3.60
C THR A 52 -14.47 31.62 2.83
N LEU A 53 -14.81 32.29 1.74
CA LEU A 53 -13.89 33.04 0.88
C LEU A 53 -13.86 34.51 1.26
N SER A 54 -12.68 35.07 1.45
CA SER A 54 -12.50 36.51 1.57
C SER A 54 -12.19 37.10 0.19
N THR A 55 -13.04 38.02 -0.24
CA THR A 55 -12.90 38.72 -1.52
C THR A 55 -12.92 40.23 -1.30
N HIS A 56 -12.64 41.01 -2.34
CA HIS A 56 -12.74 42.46 -2.31
C HIS A 56 -14.18 42.99 -2.14
N LEU A 57 -15.18 42.12 -2.35
CA LEU A 57 -16.61 42.44 -2.15
C LEU A 57 -17.15 41.95 -0.79
N GLY A 58 -16.27 41.33 0.04
CA GLY A 58 -16.66 40.82 1.35
C GLY A 58 -16.44 39.31 1.49
N LEU A 59 -17.05 38.71 2.51
CA LEU A 59 -16.98 37.29 2.82
C LEU A 59 -18.11 36.54 2.14
N PHE A 60 -17.78 35.49 1.42
CA PHE A 60 -18.76 34.62 0.75
C PHE A 60 -18.65 33.19 1.26
N ARG A 61 -19.77 32.57 1.57
CA ARG A 61 -19.88 31.16 1.93
C ARG A 61 -20.32 30.36 0.70
N PRO A 62 -19.47 29.46 0.16
CA PRO A 62 -19.82 28.65 -1.00
C PRO A 62 -20.91 27.64 -0.60
N THR A 63 -21.91 27.48 -1.45
CA THR A 63 -22.95 26.46 -1.30
C THR A 63 -22.58 25.15 -2.00
N ARG A 64 -21.54 25.18 -2.81
CA ARG A 64 -21.05 24.06 -3.64
C ARG A 64 -19.59 23.72 -3.31
N LEU A 65 -19.23 22.45 -3.52
CA LEU A 65 -17.87 21.97 -3.28
C LEU A 65 -16.89 22.63 -4.26
N MET A 66 -15.90 23.31 -3.73
CA MET A 66 -14.97 24.12 -4.53
C MET A 66 -13.72 23.34 -4.94
N TYR A 67 -13.16 23.74 -6.08
CA TYR A 67 -11.80 23.31 -6.46
C TYR A 67 -10.77 23.77 -5.43
N GLY A 68 -9.76 22.90 -5.19
CA GLY A 68 -8.68 23.20 -4.25
C GLY A 68 -8.95 22.73 -2.81
N VAL A 69 -10.12 22.19 -2.50
CA VAL A 69 -10.40 21.48 -1.26
C VAL A 69 -9.76 20.09 -1.34
N SER A 70 -8.91 19.72 -0.36
CA SER A 70 -8.10 18.49 -0.38
C SER A 70 -8.92 17.20 -0.48
N SER A 71 -10.11 17.18 0.12
CA SER A 71 -11.03 16.02 0.11
C SER A 71 -11.92 15.95 -1.12
N ALA A 72 -12.00 17.03 -1.94
CA ALA A 72 -12.95 17.09 -3.06
C ALA A 72 -12.79 15.94 -4.07
N PRO A 73 -11.57 15.56 -4.51
CA PRO A 73 -11.40 14.45 -5.45
C PRO A 73 -11.90 13.11 -4.91
N ALA A 74 -11.62 12.81 -3.64
CA ALA A 74 -12.03 11.55 -3.00
C ALA A 74 -13.54 11.47 -2.81
N ILE A 75 -14.17 12.56 -2.35
CA ILE A 75 -15.63 12.66 -2.19
C ILE A 75 -16.34 12.48 -3.54
N TRP A 76 -15.81 13.15 -4.58
CA TRP A 76 -16.35 13.07 -5.93
C TRP A 76 -16.23 11.68 -6.52
N GLN A 77 -15.05 11.06 -6.42
CA GLN A 77 -14.80 9.73 -6.93
C GLN A 77 -15.74 8.70 -6.29
N ARG A 78 -15.86 8.73 -4.96
CA ARG A 78 -16.78 7.84 -4.22
C ARG A 78 -18.23 7.98 -4.69
N LEU A 79 -18.71 9.21 -4.85
CA LEU A 79 -20.08 9.44 -5.32
C LEU A 79 -20.27 8.90 -6.74
N MET A 80 -19.33 9.18 -7.64
CA MET A 80 -19.46 8.75 -9.03
C MET A 80 -19.36 7.23 -9.17
N GLU A 81 -18.53 6.57 -8.36
CA GLU A 81 -18.49 5.11 -8.28
C GLU A 81 -19.79 4.53 -7.75
N GLU A 82 -20.43 5.17 -6.77
CA GLU A 82 -21.74 4.77 -6.25
C GLU A 82 -22.85 4.94 -7.32
N VAL A 83 -22.89 6.09 -7.99
CA VAL A 83 -23.87 6.39 -9.04
C VAL A 83 -23.80 5.40 -10.20
N LEU A 84 -22.59 5.04 -10.63
CA LEU A 84 -22.35 4.19 -11.80
C LEU A 84 -22.02 2.74 -11.45
N ASN A 85 -22.15 2.36 -10.18
CA ASN A 85 -21.86 1.01 -9.71
C ASN A 85 -22.66 -0.06 -10.48
N GLY A 86 -21.98 -1.17 -10.81
CA GLY A 86 -22.60 -2.35 -11.43
C GLY A 86 -22.92 -2.21 -12.92
N ILE A 87 -22.52 -1.12 -13.60
CA ILE A 87 -22.60 -1.04 -15.07
C ILE A 87 -21.31 -1.60 -15.66
N PRO A 88 -21.33 -2.78 -16.33
CA PRO A 88 -20.13 -3.36 -16.92
C PRO A 88 -19.52 -2.46 -17.99
N GLY A 89 -18.19 -2.39 -18.11
CA GLY A 89 -17.51 -1.59 -19.13
C GLY A 89 -17.66 -0.08 -18.96
N VAL A 90 -18.06 0.37 -17.76
CA VAL A 90 -18.04 1.78 -17.37
C VAL A 90 -16.95 1.97 -16.33
N THR A 91 -16.17 3.02 -16.49
CA THR A 91 -15.13 3.40 -15.53
C THR A 91 -15.15 4.91 -15.33
N VAL A 92 -14.86 5.30 -14.09
CA VAL A 92 -14.81 6.71 -13.68
C VAL A 92 -13.43 7.01 -13.13
N PHE A 93 -12.87 8.09 -13.59
CA PHE A 93 -11.68 8.67 -13.00
C PHE A 93 -11.87 10.18 -12.85
N LEU A 94 -12.17 10.59 -11.63
CA LEU A 94 -12.54 11.98 -11.31
C LEU A 94 -13.74 12.46 -12.16
N ASP A 95 -13.54 13.45 -13.02
CA ASP A 95 -14.55 14.05 -13.89
C ASP A 95 -14.70 13.36 -15.26
N ASP A 96 -13.87 12.38 -15.53
CA ASP A 96 -13.83 11.62 -16.78
C ASP A 96 -14.56 10.27 -16.66
N ILE A 97 -15.69 10.09 -17.32
CA ILE A 97 -16.40 8.81 -17.46
C ILE A 97 -16.05 8.19 -18.80
N ARG A 98 -15.73 6.90 -18.80
CA ARG A 98 -15.51 6.10 -20.01
C ARG A 98 -16.52 4.98 -20.06
N VAL A 99 -17.07 4.79 -21.24
CA VAL A 99 -18.03 3.72 -21.54
C VAL A 99 -17.49 2.94 -22.73
N THR A 100 -17.53 1.62 -22.65
CA THR A 100 -17.17 0.74 -23.75
C THR A 100 -18.18 -0.40 -23.89
N GLY A 101 -18.24 -1.02 -25.08
CA GLY A 101 -19.08 -2.18 -25.38
C GLY A 101 -18.40 -3.10 -26.37
N GLN A 102 -18.70 -4.40 -26.30
CA GLN A 102 -18.19 -5.41 -27.22
C GLN A 102 -18.78 -5.29 -28.63
N ASN A 103 -19.90 -4.57 -28.78
CA ASN A 103 -20.55 -4.21 -30.04
C ASN A 103 -21.37 -2.93 -29.82
N ASP A 104 -21.92 -2.37 -30.89
CA ASP A 104 -22.66 -1.11 -30.85
C ASP A 104 -23.93 -1.21 -30.00
N GLU A 105 -24.63 -2.33 -30.01
CA GLU A 105 -25.86 -2.53 -29.25
C GLU A 105 -25.59 -2.51 -27.72
N ILE A 106 -24.61 -3.29 -27.26
CA ILE A 106 -24.20 -3.32 -25.85
C ILE A 106 -23.67 -1.95 -25.44
N HIS A 107 -22.92 -1.28 -26.33
CA HIS A 107 -22.39 0.04 -26.05
C HIS A 107 -23.51 1.07 -25.85
N LEU A 108 -24.53 1.05 -26.71
CA LEU A 108 -25.70 1.92 -26.62
C LEU A 108 -26.50 1.67 -25.33
N GLN A 109 -26.77 0.40 -24.99
CA GLN A 109 -27.45 0.03 -23.74
C GLN A 109 -26.72 0.56 -22.50
N ARG A 110 -25.39 0.45 -22.49
CA ARG A 110 -24.57 0.97 -21.38
C ARG A 110 -24.62 2.50 -21.31
N LEU A 111 -24.54 3.18 -22.43
CA LEU A 111 -24.70 4.64 -22.50
C LEU A 111 -26.06 5.10 -21.98
N GLU A 112 -27.12 4.43 -22.40
CA GLU A 112 -28.48 4.72 -21.94
C GLU A 112 -28.61 4.59 -20.42
N GLU A 113 -28.07 3.50 -19.85
CA GLU A 113 -28.09 3.31 -18.40
C GLU A 113 -27.25 4.37 -17.66
N VAL A 114 -26.09 4.74 -18.20
CA VAL A 114 -25.25 5.82 -17.64
C VAL A 114 -26.03 7.14 -17.64
N PHE A 115 -26.63 7.52 -18.75
CA PHE A 115 -27.40 8.77 -18.85
C PHE A 115 -28.61 8.77 -17.93
N LYS A 116 -29.32 7.65 -17.84
CA LYS A 116 -30.45 7.49 -16.92
C LYS A 116 -30.04 7.75 -15.48
N ARG A 117 -28.92 7.17 -15.02
CA ARG A 117 -28.43 7.38 -13.65
C ARG A 117 -27.93 8.80 -13.44
N LEU A 118 -27.16 9.36 -14.38
CA LEU A 118 -26.73 10.76 -14.27
C LEU A 118 -27.92 11.70 -14.17
N CYS A 119 -28.99 11.47 -14.94
CA CYS A 119 -30.24 12.24 -14.89
C CYS A 119 -30.95 12.09 -13.52
N GLN A 120 -31.01 10.88 -12.97
CA GLN A 120 -31.60 10.62 -11.65
C GLN A 120 -30.91 11.38 -10.53
N TYR A 121 -29.59 11.53 -10.62
CA TYR A 121 -28.80 12.28 -9.64
C TYR A 121 -28.63 13.76 -10.00
N GLY A 122 -29.31 14.24 -11.06
CA GLY A 122 -29.28 15.64 -11.48
C GLY A 122 -27.91 16.11 -12.00
N MET A 123 -27.07 15.17 -12.45
CA MET A 123 -25.74 15.46 -12.95
C MET A 123 -25.77 16.07 -14.36
N ARG A 124 -24.91 17.07 -14.58
CA ARG A 124 -24.83 17.79 -15.87
C ARG A 124 -23.55 17.42 -16.60
N ILE A 125 -23.69 17.11 -17.90
CA ILE A 125 -22.58 16.81 -18.79
C ILE A 125 -22.20 18.04 -19.64
N ASN A 126 -20.99 18.05 -20.14
CA ASN A 126 -20.51 19.01 -21.12
C ASN A 126 -20.42 18.34 -22.49
N LEU A 127 -21.47 18.50 -23.31
CA LEU A 127 -21.59 17.84 -24.61
C LEU A 127 -20.43 18.16 -25.55
N ASP A 128 -19.91 19.38 -25.54
CA ASP A 128 -18.83 19.82 -26.41
C ASP A 128 -17.50 19.07 -26.18
N LYS A 129 -17.34 18.53 -24.97
CA LYS A 129 -16.18 17.72 -24.58
C LYS A 129 -16.44 16.22 -24.61
N CYS A 130 -17.68 15.81 -24.84
CA CYS A 130 -18.03 14.40 -24.97
C CYS A 130 -17.64 13.86 -26.35
N VAL A 131 -17.25 12.61 -26.37
CA VAL A 131 -16.99 11.85 -27.60
C VAL A 131 -17.77 10.56 -27.54
N PHE A 132 -18.52 10.23 -28.58
CA PHE A 132 -19.36 9.05 -28.61
C PHE A 132 -19.01 8.12 -29.77
N PHE A 133 -19.07 6.81 -29.55
CA PHE A 133 -18.87 5.76 -30.56
C PHE A 133 -17.55 5.85 -31.34
N ALA A 134 -16.48 6.30 -30.66
CA ALA A 134 -15.16 6.37 -31.25
C ALA A 134 -14.47 5.00 -31.29
N ASP A 135 -13.68 4.73 -32.35
CA ASP A 135 -12.85 3.52 -32.45
C ASP A 135 -11.67 3.57 -31.47
N ARG A 136 -11.27 4.76 -31.06
CA ARG A 136 -10.18 5.02 -30.12
C ARG A 136 -10.45 6.27 -29.28
N ILE A 137 -10.00 6.25 -28.04
CA ILE A 137 -10.09 7.41 -27.12
C ILE A 137 -8.78 7.67 -26.41
N GLU A 138 -8.51 8.91 -26.08
CA GLU A 138 -7.45 9.26 -25.14
C GLU A 138 -7.97 9.07 -23.70
N TYR A 139 -7.24 8.28 -22.89
CA TYR A 139 -7.59 8.01 -21.51
C TYR A 139 -6.33 7.95 -20.64
N CYS A 140 -6.29 8.73 -19.54
CA CYS A 140 -5.14 8.81 -18.64
C CYS A 140 -3.80 8.98 -19.38
N GLY A 141 -3.78 9.78 -20.46
CA GLY A 141 -2.59 10.08 -21.25
C GLY A 141 -2.08 8.97 -22.17
N TYR A 142 -2.92 7.99 -22.44
CA TYR A 142 -2.72 6.90 -23.42
C TYR A 142 -3.87 6.89 -24.43
N VAL A 143 -3.66 6.29 -25.58
CA VAL A 143 -4.74 6.01 -26.53
C VAL A 143 -5.16 4.56 -26.34
N VAL A 144 -6.46 4.33 -26.18
CA VAL A 144 -7.07 3.02 -25.99
C VAL A 144 -7.94 2.71 -27.21
N ASP A 145 -7.78 1.53 -27.79
CA ASP A 145 -8.63 0.99 -28.84
C ASP A 145 -8.90 -0.51 -28.63
N ARG A 146 -9.58 -1.16 -29.56
CA ARG A 146 -9.91 -2.59 -29.47
C ARG A 146 -8.67 -3.51 -29.42
N ASN A 147 -7.53 -3.08 -29.95
CA ASN A 147 -6.31 -3.87 -30.01
C ASN A 147 -5.50 -3.76 -28.73
N GLY A 148 -5.64 -2.62 -28.02
CA GLY A 148 -4.88 -2.40 -26.81
C GLY A 148 -4.67 -0.94 -26.44
N ILE A 149 -3.53 -0.69 -25.81
CA ILE A 149 -3.11 0.60 -25.28
C ILE A 149 -1.93 1.10 -26.10
N HIS A 150 -1.98 2.34 -26.53
CA HIS A 150 -0.98 2.97 -27.37
C HIS A 150 -0.45 4.26 -26.72
N LYS A 151 0.72 4.68 -27.16
CA LYS A 151 1.30 5.98 -26.79
C LYS A 151 0.55 7.12 -27.48
N VAL A 152 0.41 8.27 -26.82
CA VAL A 152 -0.19 9.48 -27.43
C VAL A 152 0.84 10.14 -28.35
N GLN A 153 0.53 10.23 -29.66
CA GLN A 153 1.46 10.75 -30.68
C GLN A 153 1.99 12.14 -30.34
N LYS A 154 1.13 13.06 -29.94
CA LYS A 154 1.52 14.42 -29.58
C LYS A 154 2.60 14.48 -28.49
N LYS A 155 2.57 13.54 -27.52
CA LYS A 155 3.58 13.47 -26.46
C LYS A 155 4.86 12.80 -26.97
N ILE A 156 4.76 11.86 -27.89
CA ILE A 156 5.94 11.27 -28.57
C ILE A 156 6.65 12.33 -29.38
N ASP A 157 5.91 13.15 -30.14
CA ASP A 157 6.47 14.28 -30.90
C ASP A 157 7.18 15.27 -29.99
N ALA A 158 6.62 15.55 -28.79
CA ALA A 158 7.29 16.40 -27.80
C ALA A 158 8.62 15.81 -27.33
N VAL A 159 8.70 14.48 -27.08
CA VAL A 159 9.97 13.80 -26.76
C VAL A 159 10.97 13.91 -27.92
N GLN A 160 10.49 13.67 -29.17
CA GLN A 160 11.33 13.72 -30.36
C GLN A 160 11.94 15.12 -30.60
N ASN A 161 11.15 16.17 -30.39
CA ASN A 161 11.55 17.56 -30.61
C ASN A 161 12.32 18.15 -29.42
N MET A 162 12.47 17.41 -28.31
CA MET A 162 13.20 17.92 -27.13
C MET A 162 14.69 18.07 -27.45
N PRO A 163 15.30 19.26 -27.23
CA PRO A 163 16.72 19.48 -27.44
C PRO A 163 17.56 18.67 -26.43
N THR A 164 18.85 18.53 -26.71
CA THR A 164 19.79 17.91 -25.79
C THR A 164 19.80 18.68 -24.45
N PRO A 165 19.60 18.00 -23.31
CA PRO A 165 19.55 18.66 -22.01
C PRO A 165 20.87 19.34 -21.62
N GLU A 166 20.78 20.59 -21.19
CA GLU A 166 21.94 21.42 -20.78
C GLU A 166 22.12 21.48 -19.24
N ASN A 167 21.13 21.03 -18.49
CA ASN A 167 21.15 21.06 -17.03
C ASN A 167 20.35 19.90 -16.43
N ARG A 168 20.47 19.72 -15.08
CA ARG A 168 19.81 18.63 -14.36
C ARG A 168 18.27 18.70 -14.41
N GLU A 169 17.70 19.87 -14.46
CA GLU A 169 16.23 20.05 -14.49
C GLU A 169 15.68 19.55 -15.83
N GLN A 170 16.36 19.87 -16.93
CA GLN A 170 15.97 19.36 -18.25
C GLN A 170 16.14 17.84 -18.35
N VAL A 171 17.21 17.26 -17.78
CA VAL A 171 17.36 15.80 -17.68
C VAL A 171 16.23 15.20 -16.86
N ARG A 172 15.88 15.79 -15.71
CA ARG A 172 14.77 15.32 -14.88
C ARG A 172 13.43 15.36 -15.62
N SER A 173 13.17 16.42 -16.35
CA SER A 173 11.96 16.57 -17.17
C SER A 173 11.89 15.50 -18.26
N PHE A 174 13.00 15.28 -18.99
CA PHE A 174 13.09 14.23 -20.01
C PHE A 174 12.88 12.83 -19.41
N VAL A 175 13.63 12.49 -18.36
CA VAL A 175 13.51 11.18 -17.68
C VAL A 175 12.11 10.97 -17.11
N GLY A 176 11.49 12.00 -16.54
CA GLY A 176 10.13 11.95 -16.04
C GLY A 176 9.11 11.62 -17.14
N LEU A 177 9.21 12.30 -18.28
CA LEU A 177 8.33 12.05 -19.43
C LEU A 177 8.53 10.65 -20.03
N VAL A 178 9.76 10.20 -20.13
CA VAL A 178 10.08 8.86 -20.65
C VAL A 178 9.62 7.76 -19.70
N ASN A 179 9.81 7.93 -18.39
CA ASN A 179 9.34 6.98 -17.38
C ASN A 179 7.80 6.81 -17.39
N TYR A 180 7.05 7.86 -17.73
CA TYR A 180 5.60 7.76 -17.89
C TYR A 180 5.21 6.73 -18.95
N TYR A 181 5.98 6.63 -20.04
CA TYR A 181 5.81 5.61 -21.09
C TYR A 181 6.70 4.37 -20.91
N GLY A 182 7.33 4.21 -19.75
CA GLY A 182 8.22 3.10 -19.46
C GLY A 182 7.58 1.72 -19.61
N ARG A 183 6.25 1.63 -19.48
CA ARG A 183 5.49 0.39 -19.71
C ARG A 183 5.51 -0.12 -21.16
N PHE A 184 5.92 0.70 -22.14
CA PHE A 184 6.05 0.35 -23.55
C PHE A 184 7.47 0.04 -23.97
N VAL A 185 8.45 0.32 -23.11
CA VAL A 185 9.87 0.27 -23.45
C VAL A 185 10.55 -0.82 -22.65
N PRO A 186 11.07 -1.87 -23.31
CA PRO A 186 11.86 -2.88 -22.63
C PRO A 186 13.14 -2.26 -22.06
N ASP A 187 13.56 -2.70 -20.88
CA ASP A 187 14.81 -2.32 -20.21
C ASP A 187 15.13 -0.82 -20.15
N LEU A 188 14.10 0.00 -20.06
CA LEU A 188 14.25 1.45 -20.01
C LEU A 188 15.27 1.91 -18.95
N SER A 189 15.27 1.27 -17.77
CA SER A 189 16.17 1.63 -16.68
C SER A 189 17.65 1.50 -17.04
N THR A 190 18.01 0.50 -17.81
CA THR A 190 19.38 0.30 -18.33
C THR A 190 19.72 1.38 -19.37
N MET A 191 18.77 1.71 -20.26
CA MET A 191 18.97 2.74 -21.28
C MET A 191 19.19 4.13 -20.68
N ILE A 192 18.37 4.51 -19.69
CA ILE A 192 18.44 5.84 -19.06
C ILE A 192 19.48 5.93 -17.94
N TYR A 193 20.19 4.84 -17.63
CA TYR A 193 21.19 4.83 -16.55
C TYR A 193 22.21 5.97 -16.63
N PRO A 194 22.84 6.29 -17.80
CA PRO A 194 23.77 7.41 -17.90
C PRO A 194 23.13 8.76 -17.56
N LEU A 195 21.84 8.94 -17.90
CA LEU A 195 21.08 10.16 -17.61
C LEU A 195 20.70 10.24 -16.11
N ASN A 196 20.27 9.13 -15.54
CA ASN A 196 19.98 9.03 -14.10
C ASN A 196 21.20 9.34 -13.24
N ARG A 197 22.39 8.98 -13.71
CA ARG A 197 23.66 9.31 -13.03
C ARG A 197 23.85 10.83 -12.90
N LEU A 198 23.45 11.63 -13.91
CA LEU A 198 23.52 13.10 -13.87
C LEU A 198 22.59 13.74 -12.84
N LEU A 199 21.53 13.03 -12.43
CA LEU A 199 20.56 13.52 -11.45
C LEU A 199 21.03 13.39 -9.99
N ARG A 200 22.13 12.68 -9.74
CA ARG A 200 22.70 12.50 -8.39
C ARG A 200 23.32 13.81 -7.88
N ASN A 201 23.07 14.12 -6.61
CA ASN A 201 23.52 15.39 -6.01
C ASN A 201 25.05 15.57 -6.00
N ASN A 202 25.80 14.46 -5.90
CA ASN A 202 27.25 14.45 -5.70
C ASN A 202 28.06 14.36 -7.02
N ILE A 203 27.40 14.38 -8.19
CA ILE A 203 28.08 14.27 -9.49
C ILE A 203 27.94 15.61 -10.23
N PRO A 204 29.05 16.23 -10.69
CA PRO A 204 28.95 17.45 -11.50
C PRO A 204 28.21 17.16 -12.81
N PHE A 205 27.39 18.10 -13.25
CA PHE A 205 26.70 17.95 -14.53
C PHE A 205 27.71 18.01 -15.68
N GLN A 206 27.88 16.90 -16.37
CA GLN A 206 28.72 16.77 -17.54
C GLN A 206 28.04 15.86 -18.57
N TRP A 207 27.62 16.43 -19.69
CA TRP A 207 27.01 15.67 -20.78
C TRP A 207 28.08 14.88 -21.52
N THR A 208 28.08 13.56 -21.35
CA THR A 208 29.06 12.64 -21.96
C THR A 208 28.51 12.00 -23.24
N LYS A 209 29.39 11.37 -24.02
CA LYS A 209 29.00 10.59 -25.20
C LYS A 209 27.99 9.49 -24.85
N ALA A 210 28.15 8.83 -23.69
CA ALA A 210 27.19 7.84 -23.20
C ALA A 210 25.81 8.43 -22.90
N CYS A 211 25.73 9.68 -22.40
CA CYS A 211 24.47 10.38 -22.21
C CYS A 211 23.78 10.70 -23.55
N GLU A 212 24.57 11.13 -24.54
CA GLU A 212 24.06 11.43 -25.89
C GLU A 212 23.54 10.17 -26.59
N GLU A 213 24.24 9.05 -26.50
CA GLU A 213 23.82 7.76 -27.05
C GLU A 213 22.54 7.26 -26.35
N ALA A 214 22.48 7.34 -25.02
CA ALA A 214 21.27 7.00 -24.25
C ALA A 214 20.07 7.86 -24.64
N PHE A 215 20.27 9.17 -24.77
CA PHE A 215 19.25 10.13 -25.15
C PHE A 215 18.67 9.82 -26.55
N LYS A 216 19.54 9.58 -27.55
CA LYS A 216 19.13 9.22 -28.92
C LYS A 216 18.41 7.88 -28.96
N ARG A 217 18.93 6.88 -28.26
CA ARG A 217 18.33 5.55 -28.21
C ARG A 217 16.94 5.56 -27.61
N VAL A 218 16.76 6.25 -26.48
CA VAL A 218 15.44 6.40 -25.84
C VAL A 218 14.45 7.08 -26.80
N LYS A 219 14.86 8.12 -27.53
CA LYS A 219 14.01 8.75 -28.55
C LYS A 219 13.58 7.76 -29.63
N GLN A 220 14.49 6.94 -30.15
CA GLN A 220 14.20 5.92 -31.16
C GLN A 220 13.17 4.89 -30.65
N GLU A 221 13.37 4.36 -29.43
CA GLU A 221 12.44 3.40 -28.82
C GLU A 221 11.06 4.02 -28.56
N MET A 222 11.01 5.29 -28.14
CA MET A 222 9.74 5.99 -27.96
C MET A 222 8.97 6.17 -29.27
N GLN A 223 9.64 6.24 -30.40
CA GLN A 223 9.04 6.37 -31.74
C GLN A 223 8.49 5.04 -32.28
N SER A 224 8.90 3.91 -31.71
CA SER A 224 8.41 2.58 -32.17
C SER A 224 6.89 2.46 -32.04
N ASP A 225 6.25 1.81 -33.01
CA ASP A 225 4.79 1.55 -33.00
C ASP A 225 4.38 0.44 -32.03
N SER A 226 5.16 0.22 -30.98
CA SER A 226 4.85 -0.77 -29.95
C SER A 226 3.56 -0.39 -29.22
N PHE A 227 2.62 -1.32 -29.16
CA PHE A 227 1.41 -1.22 -28.35
C PHE A 227 1.33 -2.40 -27.38
N LEU A 228 0.55 -2.23 -26.32
CA LEU A 228 0.32 -3.23 -25.28
C LEU A 228 -1.08 -3.80 -25.46
N VAL A 229 -1.22 -5.13 -25.43
CA VAL A 229 -2.56 -5.74 -25.49
C VAL A 229 -3.30 -5.55 -24.17
N HIS A 230 -4.62 -5.54 -24.24
CA HIS A 230 -5.45 -5.54 -23.05
C HIS A 230 -5.26 -6.81 -22.23
N TYR A 231 -5.23 -6.65 -20.92
CA TYR A 231 -5.25 -7.80 -20.01
C TYR A 231 -6.59 -8.54 -20.13
N ASN A 232 -6.52 -9.84 -20.35
CA ASN A 232 -7.67 -10.73 -20.37
C ASN A 232 -7.46 -11.89 -19.38
N PRO A 233 -8.31 -12.04 -18.33
CA PRO A 233 -8.18 -13.11 -17.35
C PRO A 233 -8.30 -14.52 -17.93
N GLU A 234 -8.92 -14.71 -19.10
CA GLU A 234 -9.10 -16.02 -19.73
C GLU A 234 -7.86 -16.49 -20.52
N LEU A 235 -6.95 -15.58 -20.86
CA LEU A 235 -5.76 -15.92 -21.64
C LEU A 235 -4.59 -16.34 -20.75
N PRO A 236 -3.75 -17.29 -21.23
CA PRO A 236 -2.53 -17.69 -20.52
C PRO A 236 -1.57 -16.51 -20.33
N LEU A 237 -0.90 -16.50 -19.17
CA LEU A 237 0.09 -15.50 -18.80
C LEU A 237 1.51 -16.03 -18.91
N VAL A 238 2.39 -15.16 -19.38
CA VAL A 238 3.83 -15.37 -19.46
C VAL A 238 4.54 -14.21 -18.77
N LEU A 239 5.46 -14.52 -17.89
CA LEU A 239 6.43 -13.58 -17.33
C LEU A 239 7.82 -13.94 -17.85
N ALA A 240 8.46 -13.04 -18.57
CA ALA A 240 9.86 -13.18 -18.94
C ALA A 240 10.70 -12.11 -18.23
N THR A 241 11.87 -12.51 -17.72
CA THR A 241 12.73 -11.61 -16.95
C THR A 241 14.18 -11.73 -17.42
N ASP A 242 14.91 -10.63 -17.33
CA ASP A 242 16.34 -10.54 -17.69
C ASP A 242 17.08 -9.60 -16.75
N ALA A 243 18.38 -9.81 -16.54
CA ALA A 243 19.24 -8.98 -15.71
C ALA A 243 20.53 -8.59 -16.39
N SER A 244 20.71 -7.30 -16.58
CA SER A 244 21.97 -6.70 -17.01
C SER A 244 22.86 -6.33 -15.80
N PRO A 245 24.12 -5.92 -16.03
CA PRO A 245 24.95 -5.35 -14.96
C PRO A 245 24.41 -4.05 -14.34
N TYR A 246 23.48 -3.37 -15.00
CA TYR A 246 22.99 -2.05 -14.61
C TYR A 246 21.52 -2.01 -14.22
N GLY A 247 20.73 -2.98 -14.66
CA GLY A 247 19.30 -3.01 -14.43
C GLY A 247 18.71 -4.41 -14.57
N VAL A 248 17.48 -4.54 -14.11
CA VAL A 248 16.61 -5.70 -14.33
C VAL A 248 15.42 -5.30 -15.15
N GLY A 249 15.01 -6.19 -16.04
CA GLY A 249 13.85 -6.05 -16.90
C GLY A 249 12.86 -7.19 -16.68
N ALA A 250 11.58 -6.90 -16.88
CA ALA A 250 10.51 -7.88 -16.87
C ALA A 250 9.45 -7.51 -17.88
N VAL A 251 8.86 -8.49 -18.54
CA VAL A 251 7.72 -8.32 -19.43
C VAL A 251 6.63 -9.33 -19.08
N LEU A 252 5.43 -8.81 -18.88
CA LEU A 252 4.23 -9.61 -18.73
C LEU A 252 3.52 -9.66 -20.08
N SER A 253 3.19 -10.86 -20.54
CA SER A 253 2.59 -11.10 -21.87
C SER A 253 1.42 -12.07 -21.80
N HIS A 254 0.54 -12.00 -22.77
CA HIS A 254 -0.42 -13.06 -23.09
C HIS A 254 0.09 -13.96 -24.22
N ILE A 255 -0.30 -15.23 -24.18
CA ILE A 255 -0.26 -16.11 -25.35
C ILE A 255 -1.65 -16.03 -25.99
N LEU A 256 -1.71 -15.51 -27.21
CA LEU A 256 -2.95 -15.43 -27.99
C LEU A 256 -3.31 -16.80 -28.59
N PRO A 257 -4.58 -16.99 -29.04
CA PRO A 257 -5.01 -18.24 -29.67
C PRO A 257 -4.21 -18.67 -30.90
N ASP A 258 -3.59 -17.71 -31.60
CA ASP A 258 -2.68 -17.95 -32.74
C ASP A 258 -1.27 -18.40 -32.30
N GLY A 259 -1.02 -18.53 -31.00
CA GLY A 259 0.28 -18.88 -30.41
C GLY A 259 1.25 -17.71 -30.29
N SER A 260 0.90 -16.51 -30.75
CA SER A 260 1.76 -15.34 -30.62
C SER A 260 1.81 -14.82 -29.18
N GLU A 261 3.00 -14.41 -28.73
CA GLU A 261 3.21 -13.75 -27.45
C GLU A 261 3.09 -12.23 -27.63
N ARG A 262 2.18 -11.59 -26.87
CA ARG A 262 1.94 -10.15 -26.94
C ARG A 262 2.08 -9.50 -25.58
N PRO A 263 2.86 -8.41 -25.49
CA PRO A 263 3.11 -7.75 -24.21
C PRO A 263 1.87 -7.04 -23.68
N ILE A 264 1.62 -7.22 -22.38
CA ILE A 264 0.65 -6.45 -21.60
C ILE A 264 1.36 -5.23 -20.98
N GLN A 265 2.58 -5.44 -20.48
CA GLN A 265 3.35 -4.39 -19.81
C GLN A 265 4.82 -4.77 -19.69
N TYR A 266 5.69 -3.80 -19.93
CA TYR A 266 7.10 -3.87 -19.56
C TYR A 266 7.33 -3.20 -18.21
N ALA A 267 8.36 -3.67 -17.50
CA ALA A 267 8.87 -3.05 -16.30
C ALA A 267 10.39 -3.17 -16.25
N SER A 268 11.05 -2.17 -15.72
CA SER A 268 12.48 -2.22 -15.51
C SER A 268 12.89 -1.41 -14.28
N HIS A 269 14.01 -1.80 -13.67
CA HIS A 269 14.56 -1.15 -12.49
C HIS A 269 16.07 -1.07 -12.58
N THR A 270 16.64 0.10 -12.27
CA THR A 270 18.10 0.28 -12.24
C THR A 270 18.66 -0.38 -10.98
N LEU A 271 19.68 -1.24 -11.16
CA LEU A 271 20.36 -1.88 -10.04
C LEU A 271 21.18 -0.86 -9.26
N ASN A 272 21.12 -0.97 -7.97
CA ASN A 272 21.95 -0.23 -7.06
C ASN A 272 23.40 -0.78 -7.04
N GLU A 273 24.35 -0.11 -6.36
CA GLU A 273 25.75 -0.53 -6.37
C GLU A 273 25.98 -1.88 -5.71
N ALA A 274 25.25 -2.19 -4.65
CA ALA A 274 25.31 -3.48 -3.99
C ALA A 274 24.77 -4.58 -4.92
N GLN A 275 23.62 -4.36 -5.57
CA GLN A 275 22.99 -5.27 -6.51
C GLN A 275 23.84 -5.48 -7.77
N ARG A 276 24.55 -4.47 -8.24
CA ARG A 276 25.49 -4.58 -9.36
C ARG A 276 26.68 -5.51 -9.06
N ARG A 277 27.06 -5.61 -7.78
CA ARG A 277 28.10 -6.55 -7.33
C ARG A 277 27.61 -8.00 -7.17
N TYR A 278 26.32 -8.25 -7.33
CA TYR A 278 25.78 -9.60 -7.29
C TYR A 278 26.34 -10.45 -8.43
N LYS A 279 26.49 -11.75 -8.16
CA LYS A 279 26.77 -12.71 -9.22
C LYS A 279 25.62 -12.73 -10.23
N GLN A 280 25.89 -13.14 -11.46
CA GLN A 280 24.86 -13.19 -12.52
C GLN A 280 23.61 -13.96 -12.07
N VAL A 281 23.80 -15.12 -11.42
CA VAL A 281 22.70 -15.95 -10.91
C VAL A 281 21.82 -15.18 -9.89
N ASP A 282 22.43 -14.38 -9.00
CA ASP A 282 21.71 -13.59 -8.00
C ASP A 282 20.92 -12.44 -8.64
N ARG A 283 21.49 -11.81 -9.70
CA ARG A 283 20.81 -10.75 -10.44
C ARG A 283 19.60 -11.28 -11.21
N GLU A 284 19.77 -12.44 -11.87
CA GLU A 284 18.66 -13.10 -12.57
C GLU A 284 17.55 -13.53 -11.61
N ALA A 285 17.90 -14.07 -10.46
CA ALA A 285 16.93 -14.40 -9.42
C ALA A 285 16.21 -13.16 -8.89
N TYR A 286 16.93 -12.05 -8.73
CA TYR A 286 16.34 -10.77 -8.34
C TYR A 286 15.40 -10.22 -9.42
N ALA A 287 15.73 -10.36 -10.71
CA ALA A 287 14.85 -9.96 -11.82
C ALA A 287 13.51 -10.69 -11.77
N ILE A 288 13.50 -11.98 -11.42
CA ILE A 288 12.25 -12.76 -11.25
C ILE A 288 11.42 -12.19 -10.10
N VAL A 289 12.03 -11.98 -8.94
CA VAL A 289 11.32 -11.41 -7.77
C VAL A 289 10.79 -10.01 -8.08
N PHE A 290 11.60 -9.17 -8.75
CA PHE A 290 11.17 -7.85 -9.22
C PHE A 290 9.95 -7.94 -10.14
N GLY A 291 10.00 -8.80 -11.16
CA GLY A 291 8.91 -8.97 -12.13
C GLY A 291 7.61 -9.43 -11.45
N ILE A 292 7.69 -10.40 -10.55
CA ILE A 292 6.52 -10.91 -9.81
C ILE A 292 5.95 -9.84 -8.88
N ARG A 293 6.77 -9.09 -8.15
CA ARG A 293 6.31 -7.98 -7.30
C ARG A 293 5.65 -6.88 -8.12
N ARG A 294 6.24 -6.54 -9.26
CA ARG A 294 5.71 -5.48 -10.14
C ARG A 294 4.37 -5.83 -10.77
N PHE A 295 4.20 -7.11 -11.12
CA PHE A 295 2.99 -7.61 -11.76
C PHE A 295 2.10 -8.43 -10.81
N TYR A 296 2.26 -8.23 -9.50
CA TYR A 296 1.57 -8.98 -8.45
C TYR A 296 0.07 -9.12 -8.70
N GLN A 297 -0.61 -8.01 -9.02
CA GLN A 297 -2.06 -7.98 -9.25
C GLN A 297 -2.54 -8.84 -10.42
N TYR A 298 -1.68 -9.13 -11.40
CA TYR A 298 -1.98 -9.99 -12.53
C TYR A 298 -1.65 -11.46 -12.30
N LEU A 299 -0.65 -11.73 -11.44
CA LEU A 299 -0.05 -13.05 -11.25
C LEU A 299 -0.57 -13.77 -10.01
N PHE A 300 -0.99 -13.03 -8.97
CA PHE A 300 -1.45 -13.65 -7.72
C PHE A 300 -2.75 -14.40 -7.92
N GLY A 301 -2.79 -15.68 -7.47
CA GLY A 301 -3.94 -16.57 -7.63
C GLY A 301 -4.16 -17.10 -9.05
N ARG A 302 -3.19 -16.90 -9.97
CA ARG A 302 -3.24 -17.37 -11.36
C ARG A 302 -2.02 -18.21 -11.71
N LYS A 303 -2.23 -19.20 -12.58
CA LYS A 303 -1.13 -19.97 -13.16
C LYS A 303 -0.49 -19.20 -14.30
N PHE A 304 0.86 -19.15 -14.32
CA PHE A 304 1.62 -18.51 -15.39
C PHE A 304 2.91 -19.27 -15.72
N VAL A 305 3.46 -18.98 -16.89
CA VAL A 305 4.77 -19.50 -17.30
C VAL A 305 5.83 -18.44 -17.05
N LEU A 306 6.87 -18.82 -16.31
CA LEU A 306 8.03 -17.98 -16.03
C LEU A 306 9.18 -18.40 -16.96
N TYR A 307 9.68 -17.47 -17.78
CA TYR A 307 10.86 -17.68 -18.61
C TYR A 307 12.09 -17.01 -18.01
N THR A 308 13.19 -17.74 -17.99
CA THR A 308 14.53 -17.24 -17.65
C THR A 308 15.54 -17.79 -18.65
N ASP A 309 16.59 -17.03 -18.95
CA ASP A 309 17.72 -17.48 -19.78
C ASP A 309 18.86 -18.09 -18.96
N ASN A 310 18.66 -18.23 -17.63
CA ASN A 310 19.64 -18.74 -16.69
C ASN A 310 19.25 -20.16 -16.20
N GLU A 311 19.90 -21.19 -16.73
CA GLU A 311 19.60 -22.57 -16.36
C GLU A 311 19.81 -22.89 -14.86
N PRO A 312 20.85 -22.39 -14.17
CA PRO A 312 20.97 -22.50 -12.72
C PRO A 312 19.79 -21.94 -11.96
N VAL A 313 19.26 -20.76 -12.34
CA VAL A 313 18.08 -20.14 -11.70
C VAL A 313 16.84 -21.00 -11.90
N LYS A 314 16.64 -21.53 -13.11
CA LYS A 314 15.56 -22.48 -13.39
C LYS A 314 15.63 -23.71 -12.49
N GLN A 315 16.82 -24.26 -12.26
CA GLN A 315 17.00 -25.43 -11.39
C GLN A 315 16.73 -25.12 -9.91
N ILE A 316 17.11 -23.93 -9.44
CA ILE A 316 16.90 -23.48 -8.05
C ILE A 316 15.42 -23.27 -7.77
N PHE A 317 14.67 -22.70 -8.70
CA PHE A 317 13.26 -22.36 -8.54
C PHE A 317 12.29 -23.36 -9.18
N SER A 318 12.79 -24.54 -9.56
CA SER A 318 11.94 -25.62 -10.11
C SER A 318 10.99 -26.17 -9.05
N GLU A 319 9.74 -26.37 -9.43
CA GLU A 319 8.69 -26.96 -8.59
C GLU A 319 9.05 -28.37 -8.04
N THR A 320 9.90 -29.10 -8.77
CA THR A 320 10.17 -30.51 -8.49
C THR A 320 11.45 -30.77 -7.66
N LYS A 321 12.29 -29.75 -7.47
CA LYS A 321 13.55 -29.88 -6.73
C LYS A 321 13.51 -29.02 -5.47
N GLY A 322 13.77 -29.65 -4.32
CA GLY A 322 14.01 -28.92 -3.07
C GLY A 322 15.19 -27.97 -3.20
N LEU A 323 15.15 -26.86 -2.46
CA LEU A 323 16.23 -25.88 -2.39
C LEU A 323 17.56 -26.57 -2.07
N PRO A 324 18.65 -26.29 -2.81
CA PRO A 324 19.97 -26.77 -2.44
C PRO A 324 20.31 -26.30 -1.02
N THR A 325 20.67 -27.23 -0.15
CA THR A 325 20.98 -26.99 1.28
C THR A 325 22.11 -25.96 1.49
N MET A 326 22.90 -25.68 0.47
CA MET A 326 24.02 -24.73 0.48
C MET A 326 23.78 -23.46 -0.36
N SER A 327 22.54 -23.16 -0.74
CA SER A 327 22.26 -21.93 -1.45
C SER A 327 22.40 -20.72 -0.51
N ALA A 328 22.85 -19.59 -1.07
CA ALA A 328 22.95 -18.33 -0.31
C ALA A 328 21.58 -17.99 0.31
N LEU A 329 21.55 -17.47 1.53
CA LEU A 329 20.35 -17.12 2.29
C LEU A 329 19.34 -16.30 1.45
N ARG A 330 19.83 -15.42 0.58
CA ARG A 330 19.02 -14.62 -0.35
C ARG A 330 18.22 -15.49 -1.31
N MET A 331 18.82 -16.54 -1.88
CA MET A 331 18.13 -17.48 -2.78
C MET A 331 17.04 -18.25 -2.06
N GLN A 332 17.23 -18.57 -0.79
CA GLN A 332 16.19 -19.20 0.03
C GLN A 332 14.99 -18.26 0.26
N HIS A 333 15.25 -16.97 0.52
CA HIS A 333 14.19 -15.97 0.65
C HIS A 333 13.41 -15.78 -0.66
N TYR A 334 14.11 -15.71 -1.79
CA TYR A 334 13.45 -15.60 -3.09
C TYR A 334 12.60 -16.83 -3.39
N ALA A 335 13.10 -18.02 -3.12
CA ALA A 335 12.33 -19.24 -3.30
C ALA A 335 11.12 -19.32 -2.38
N THR A 336 11.25 -18.92 -1.11
CA THR A 336 10.10 -18.85 -0.17
C THR A 336 9.03 -17.87 -0.66
N PHE A 337 9.44 -16.70 -1.17
CA PHE A 337 8.51 -15.76 -1.78
C PHE A 337 7.80 -16.35 -3.00
N LEU A 338 8.54 -17.05 -3.87
CA LEU A 338 8.01 -17.67 -5.08
C LEU A 338 7.01 -18.81 -4.80
N GLN A 339 7.12 -19.51 -3.68
CA GLN A 339 6.19 -20.56 -3.27
C GLN A 339 4.74 -20.05 -3.08
N SER A 340 4.53 -18.75 -2.95
CA SER A 340 3.19 -18.15 -2.86
C SER A 340 2.48 -18.02 -4.22
N PHE A 341 3.13 -18.43 -5.31
CA PHE A 341 2.63 -18.29 -6.68
C PHE A 341 2.56 -19.64 -7.39
N ASP A 342 1.57 -19.79 -8.27
CA ASP A 342 1.42 -20.96 -9.14
C ASP A 342 2.08 -20.68 -10.49
N TYR A 343 3.32 -21.15 -10.67
CA TYR A 343 4.07 -20.92 -11.90
C TYR A 343 4.79 -22.18 -12.38
N THR A 344 5.06 -22.24 -13.67
CA THR A 344 5.93 -23.24 -14.29
C THR A 344 7.15 -22.55 -14.87
N ILE A 345 8.34 -22.81 -14.34
CA ILE A 345 9.58 -22.19 -14.83
C ILE A 345 10.13 -22.94 -16.03
N LYS A 346 10.46 -22.21 -17.11
CA LYS A 346 11.03 -22.74 -18.35
C LYS A 346 12.29 -21.97 -18.74
N PHE A 347 13.23 -22.69 -19.31
CA PHE A 347 14.42 -22.08 -19.93
C PHE A 347 14.07 -21.62 -21.34
N ARG A 348 14.49 -20.39 -21.69
CA ARG A 348 14.42 -19.85 -23.04
C ARG A 348 15.77 -19.22 -23.33
N SER A 349 16.47 -19.70 -24.40
CA SER A 349 17.78 -19.14 -24.74
C SER A 349 17.67 -17.67 -25.10
N THR A 350 18.73 -16.91 -24.79
CA THR A 350 18.89 -15.48 -25.07
C THR A 350 18.50 -15.09 -26.53
N LYS A 351 18.84 -15.95 -27.51
CA LYS A 351 18.46 -15.73 -28.92
C LYS A 351 16.95 -15.78 -29.20
N GLN A 352 16.18 -16.38 -28.32
CA GLN A 352 14.71 -16.51 -28.42
C GLN A 352 13.98 -15.57 -27.45
N HIS A 353 14.71 -14.86 -26.60
CA HIS A 353 14.18 -13.80 -25.74
C HIS A 353 14.02 -12.47 -26.49
N TYR A 354 13.44 -12.51 -27.69
CA TYR A 354 13.32 -11.33 -28.58
C TYR A 354 12.75 -10.07 -27.91
N ASN A 355 11.96 -10.22 -26.85
CA ASN A 355 11.35 -9.10 -26.15
C ASN A 355 12.11 -8.61 -24.90
N ALA A 356 13.00 -9.41 -24.34
CA ALA A 356 13.76 -9.06 -23.13
C ALA A 356 15.27 -8.83 -23.38
N ASP A 357 15.87 -9.49 -24.37
CA ASP A 357 17.34 -9.57 -24.54
C ASP A 357 17.94 -8.60 -25.56
N ALA A 358 17.15 -7.98 -26.43
CA ALA A 358 17.71 -7.16 -27.52
C ALA A 358 18.63 -6.02 -27.02
N PHE A 359 18.66 -5.74 -25.72
CA PHE A 359 19.27 -4.52 -25.19
C PHE A 359 20.09 -4.65 -23.90
N SER A 360 20.25 -5.87 -23.33
CA SER A 360 21.05 -6.07 -22.13
C SER A 360 22.57 -6.01 -22.37
N ARG A 361 23.02 -6.08 -23.63
CA ARG A 361 24.43 -6.38 -23.98
C ARG A 361 25.12 -5.38 -24.91
N LEU A 362 25.13 -4.09 -24.60
CA LEU A 362 26.13 -3.21 -25.23
C LEU A 362 27.16 -2.77 -24.20
N PRO A 363 28.47 -2.98 -24.48
CA PRO A 363 29.52 -2.60 -23.56
C PRO A 363 29.66 -1.08 -23.53
N ILE A 364 29.35 -0.49 -22.41
CA ILE A 364 29.84 0.85 -22.07
C ILE A 364 31.17 0.64 -21.39
N SER A 365 32.26 0.95 -22.09
CA SER A 365 33.60 0.98 -21.51
C SER A 365 33.71 2.21 -20.62
N ASP A 366 33.60 2.04 -19.32
CA ASP A 366 34.14 2.99 -18.35
C ASP A 366 34.71 2.22 -17.17
N LYS A 367 36.03 2.21 -17.12
CA LYS A 367 36.80 1.77 -15.96
C LYS A 367 36.94 2.98 -15.03
N GLN A 368 36.26 2.97 -13.90
CA GLN A 368 36.80 3.48 -12.63
C GLN A 368 35.90 3.10 -11.46
N PRO A 369 36.47 2.77 -10.30
CA PRO A 369 35.74 2.30 -9.15
C PRO A 369 35.37 3.47 -8.24
N ASP A 370 34.12 3.71 -8.00
CA ASP A 370 33.66 4.61 -6.95
C ASP A 370 32.81 3.86 -5.93
N ASN A 371 33.24 3.96 -4.70
CA ASN A 371 32.57 3.42 -3.52
C ASN A 371 31.41 4.32 -3.11
N ILE A 372 30.21 3.89 -3.36
CA ILE A 372 29.00 4.44 -2.70
C ILE A 372 27.96 3.32 -2.61
N ILE A 373 27.45 3.08 -1.42
CA ILE A 373 26.51 2.02 -1.00
C ILE A 373 25.06 2.53 -1.17
N GLU A 374 24.13 1.68 -1.60
CA GLU A 374 22.79 2.10 -2.03
C GLU A 374 21.55 1.37 -1.51
N GLU A 375 20.42 1.97 -1.75
CA GLU A 375 19.21 2.17 -0.99
C GLU A 375 18.04 1.18 -1.10
N VAL A 376 18.09 0.00 -1.73
CA VAL A 376 16.92 -0.90 -1.82
C VAL A 376 17.15 -2.31 -1.26
N ASP A 377 18.32 -2.87 -1.34
CA ASP A 377 18.77 -3.96 -0.43
C ASP A 377 19.07 -3.42 0.97
N ILE A 378 19.27 -2.15 1.03
CA ILE A 378 19.21 -1.25 2.17
C ILE A 378 17.83 -1.28 2.82
N LEU A 379 16.71 -1.49 2.16
CA LEU A 379 15.45 -1.64 2.90
C LEU A 379 15.31 -2.99 3.61
N GLU A 380 16.00 -4.03 3.22
CA GLU A 380 16.00 -5.30 3.97
C GLU A 380 17.28 -5.54 4.80
N ILE A 381 18.42 -4.96 4.43
CA ILE A 381 19.66 -4.95 5.23
C ILE A 381 19.92 -3.57 5.85
N SER A 382 19.48 -2.49 5.28
CA SER A 382 19.71 -1.11 5.72
C SER A 382 18.66 -0.53 6.62
N ILE A 383 17.55 -1.19 6.86
CA ILE A 383 16.86 -0.93 8.16
C ILE A 383 17.84 -1.27 9.30
N ILE A 384 18.76 -2.20 9.11
CA ILE A 384 19.83 -2.51 10.09
C ILE A 384 21.05 -1.59 9.92
N GLU A 385 21.35 -1.02 8.74
CA GLU A 385 22.51 -0.15 8.49
C GLU A 385 22.19 1.35 8.47
N THR A 386 20.94 1.74 8.25
CA THR A 386 20.42 3.10 8.54
C THR A 386 19.86 3.25 9.94
N MET A 387 19.69 2.14 10.69
CA MET A 387 19.55 2.29 12.13
C MET A 387 20.81 2.97 12.68
N PRO A 388 20.69 3.85 13.66
CA PRO A 388 21.83 4.45 14.38
C PRO A 388 22.62 3.39 15.19
N LEU A 389 22.64 2.14 14.70
CA LEU A 389 23.24 0.94 15.30
C LEU A 389 24.03 0.21 14.21
N THR A 390 25.35 0.23 14.35
CA THR A 390 26.19 -0.52 13.45
C THR A 390 26.21 -2.02 13.84
N VAL A 391 26.53 -2.88 12.88
CA VAL A 391 26.80 -4.32 13.11
C VAL A 391 27.80 -4.53 14.23
N LYS A 392 28.80 -3.66 14.34
CA LYS A 392 29.82 -3.69 15.40
C LYS A 392 29.25 -3.37 16.79
N ASP A 393 28.32 -2.43 16.89
CA ASP A 393 27.67 -2.06 18.14
C ASP A 393 26.79 -3.18 18.65
N LEU A 394 26.00 -3.80 17.76
CA LEU A 394 25.19 -4.97 18.07
C LEU A 394 26.05 -6.16 18.54
N ALA A 395 27.15 -6.46 17.82
CA ALA A 395 28.05 -7.55 18.20
C ALA A 395 28.70 -7.30 19.58
N LYS A 396 29.14 -6.06 19.87
CA LYS A 396 29.67 -5.68 21.18
C LYS A 396 28.64 -5.83 22.30
N ALA A 397 27.46 -5.27 22.10
CA ALA A 397 26.37 -5.36 23.08
C ALA A 397 25.93 -6.81 23.31
N THR A 398 25.84 -7.62 22.25
CA THR A 398 25.52 -9.05 22.35
C THR A 398 26.58 -9.84 23.14
N ALA A 399 27.86 -9.52 22.96
CA ALA A 399 28.93 -10.19 23.69
C ALA A 399 28.98 -9.88 25.20
N VAL A 400 28.50 -8.70 25.61
CA VAL A 400 28.45 -8.23 26.98
C VAL A 400 27.15 -8.58 27.71
N ASP A 401 26.08 -8.86 26.94
CA ASP A 401 24.75 -9.16 27.51
C ASP A 401 24.79 -10.41 28.41
N SER A 402 24.65 -10.18 29.72
CA SER A 402 24.64 -11.24 30.71
C SER A 402 23.47 -12.20 30.57
N SER A 403 22.33 -11.73 29.98
CA SER A 403 21.09 -12.51 29.87
C SER A 403 21.21 -13.66 28.87
N ILE A 404 22.09 -13.57 27.87
CA ILE A 404 22.29 -14.54 26.79
C ILE A 404 23.72 -15.08 26.75
N LYS A 405 24.55 -14.77 27.74
CA LYS A 405 25.99 -15.14 27.77
C LYS A 405 26.21 -16.64 27.56
N ILE A 406 25.38 -17.48 28.19
CA ILE A 406 25.47 -18.94 28.08
C ILE A 406 25.15 -19.39 26.64
N LEU A 407 24.06 -18.87 26.05
CA LEU A 407 23.68 -19.15 24.65
C LEU A 407 24.77 -18.68 23.67
N TYR A 408 25.30 -17.47 23.86
CA TYR A 408 26.36 -16.91 23.04
C TYR A 408 27.63 -17.76 23.05
N GLN A 409 28.07 -18.20 24.24
CA GLN A 409 29.25 -19.07 24.38
C GLN A 409 29.02 -20.46 23.80
N GLY A 410 27.81 -21.02 23.98
CA GLY A 410 27.43 -22.31 23.39
C GLY A 410 27.48 -22.28 21.86
N LEU A 411 26.83 -21.28 21.25
CA LEU A 411 26.84 -21.08 19.80
C LEU A 411 28.26 -20.82 19.25
N ARG A 412 29.09 -20.09 19.99
CA ARG A 412 30.49 -19.82 19.61
C ARG A 412 31.37 -21.08 19.62
N ASN A 413 31.15 -21.96 20.59
CA ASN A 413 31.96 -23.16 20.81
C ASN A 413 31.38 -24.41 20.11
N GLY A 414 30.27 -24.28 19.39
CA GLY A 414 29.60 -25.40 18.69
C GLY A 414 29.06 -26.48 19.66
N LYS A 415 28.88 -26.16 20.94
CA LYS A 415 28.35 -27.10 21.95
C LYS A 415 26.85 -26.88 22.10
N ALA A 416 26.10 -27.98 22.08
CA ALA A 416 24.69 -27.95 22.45
C ALA A 416 24.57 -27.46 23.92
N VAL A 417 23.83 -26.39 24.15
CA VAL A 417 23.59 -25.82 25.48
C VAL A 417 22.13 -26.05 25.80
N HIS A 418 21.85 -26.82 26.84
CA HIS A 418 20.51 -26.97 27.40
C HIS A 418 20.03 -25.72 28.18
N ALA A 419 20.52 -24.53 27.79
CA ALA A 419 20.18 -23.24 28.42
C ALA A 419 18.85 -22.66 27.91
N ILE A 420 17.97 -23.50 27.48
CA ILE A 420 16.70 -23.21 26.82
C ILE A 420 15.61 -22.84 27.83
N ASP A 421 15.80 -23.23 29.08
CA ASP A 421 14.76 -23.11 30.11
C ASP A 421 14.24 -21.68 30.36
N ARG A 422 15.00 -20.66 29.96
CA ARG A 422 14.60 -19.25 30.14
C ARG A 422 13.64 -18.75 29.07
N PHE A 423 13.75 -19.21 27.82
CA PHE A 423 12.95 -18.70 26.70
C PHE A 423 11.92 -19.71 26.16
N GLY A 424 11.97 -20.96 26.60
CA GLY A 424 11.09 -22.02 26.09
C GLY A 424 11.26 -22.32 24.59
N ILE A 425 12.45 -22.01 24.02
CA ILE A 425 12.71 -22.06 22.58
C ILE A 425 13.88 -23.02 22.34
N ASP A 426 13.77 -23.86 21.29
CA ASP A 426 14.83 -24.79 20.92
C ASP A 426 16.08 -24.03 20.44
N GLN A 427 17.26 -24.49 20.89
CA GLN A 427 18.55 -23.93 20.50
C GLN A 427 18.79 -23.98 18.99
N SER A 428 18.22 -24.94 18.28
CA SER A 428 18.31 -25.08 16.83
C SER A 428 17.75 -23.86 16.06
N GLU A 429 16.89 -23.05 16.71
CA GLU A 429 16.39 -21.82 16.15
C GLU A 429 17.41 -20.67 16.17
N PHE A 430 18.50 -20.81 16.93
CA PHE A 430 19.51 -19.76 17.10
C PHE A 430 20.80 -20.08 16.33
N SER A 431 21.38 -19.06 15.73
CA SER A 431 22.70 -19.11 15.08
C SER A 431 23.54 -17.88 15.43
N LEU A 432 24.85 -18.00 15.33
CA LEU A 432 25.78 -16.88 15.53
C LEU A 432 26.33 -16.41 14.20
N GLN A 433 26.04 -15.18 13.81
CA GLN A 433 26.52 -14.57 12.57
C GLN A 433 27.24 -13.24 12.85
N GLN A 434 28.50 -13.13 12.49
CA GLN A 434 29.32 -11.92 12.69
C GLN A 434 29.26 -11.36 14.13
N GLY A 435 29.22 -12.25 15.15
CA GLY A 435 29.14 -11.87 16.54
C GLY A 435 27.75 -11.48 17.06
N ARG A 436 26.69 -11.67 16.25
CA ARG A 436 25.29 -11.42 16.62
C ARG A 436 24.53 -12.74 16.72
N ILE A 437 23.61 -12.82 17.65
CA ILE A 437 22.69 -13.95 17.74
C ILE A 437 21.50 -13.70 16.80
N MET A 438 21.24 -14.68 15.95
CA MET A 438 20.09 -14.71 15.05
C MET A 438 19.10 -15.77 15.52
N ARG A 439 17.80 -15.47 15.46
CA ARG A 439 16.71 -16.44 15.58
C ARG A 439 16.04 -16.62 14.22
N GLY A 440 16.41 -17.66 13.49
CA GLY A 440 16.10 -17.77 12.08
C GLY A 440 16.70 -16.59 11.31
N ILE A 441 15.84 -15.77 10.70
CA ILE A 441 16.23 -14.54 9.97
C ILE A 441 16.28 -13.28 10.84
N ARG A 442 15.78 -13.35 12.07
CA ARG A 442 15.62 -12.19 12.97
C ARG A 442 16.86 -11.99 13.84
N VAL A 443 17.29 -10.74 13.96
CA VAL A 443 18.44 -10.38 14.82
C VAL A 443 17.97 -10.23 16.26
N TYR A 444 18.64 -10.89 17.18
CA TYR A 444 18.44 -10.63 18.62
C TYR A 444 18.97 -9.25 18.99
N ILE A 445 18.13 -8.47 19.69
CA ILE A 445 18.50 -7.13 20.17
C ILE A 445 18.73 -7.16 21.70
N PRO A 446 19.97 -6.87 22.14
CA PRO A 446 20.28 -6.73 23.56
C PRO A 446 19.46 -5.65 24.24
N PRO A 447 19.16 -5.77 25.55
CA PRO A 447 18.30 -4.83 26.30
C PRO A 447 18.68 -3.36 26.15
N GLU A 448 19.98 -3.05 26.15
CA GLU A 448 20.52 -1.69 26.03
C GLU A 448 20.14 -0.99 24.71
N LEU A 449 19.89 -1.76 23.65
CA LEU A 449 19.65 -1.25 22.32
C LEU A 449 18.15 -1.27 21.91
N ARG A 450 17.28 -1.91 22.72
CA ARG A 450 15.85 -2.07 22.40
C ARG A 450 15.12 -0.75 22.22
N ILE A 451 15.38 0.22 23.12
CA ILE A 451 14.74 1.54 23.04
C ILE A 451 15.11 2.27 21.74
N LYS A 452 16.39 2.19 21.35
CA LYS A 452 16.84 2.78 20.09
C LYS A 452 16.14 2.14 18.88
N VAL A 453 16.09 0.81 18.85
CA VAL A 453 15.42 0.05 17.78
C VAL A 453 13.92 0.35 17.74
N LEU A 454 13.25 0.40 18.88
CA LEU A 454 11.84 0.73 18.99
C LEU A 454 11.53 2.14 18.48
N ASN A 455 12.33 3.13 18.85
CA ASN A 455 12.15 4.51 18.40
C ASN A 455 12.35 4.64 16.89
N GLU A 456 13.32 3.95 16.34
CA GLU A 456 13.56 3.94 14.88
C GLU A 456 12.42 3.27 14.13
N LEU A 457 11.98 2.09 14.57
CA LEU A 457 10.82 1.42 14.00
C LEU A 457 9.55 2.27 14.07
N HIS A 458 9.43 3.13 15.10
CA HIS A 458 8.28 3.99 15.31
C HIS A 458 8.41 5.40 14.72
N SER A 459 9.52 5.73 14.09
CA SER A 459 9.80 7.06 13.51
C SER A 459 8.72 7.52 12.51
N THR A 460 8.08 6.56 11.83
CA THR A 460 6.99 6.79 10.88
C THR A 460 5.59 6.76 11.49
N HIS A 461 5.48 6.60 12.81
CA HIS A 461 4.22 6.52 13.56
C HIS A 461 3.21 5.48 13.04
N PHE A 462 3.70 4.33 12.58
CA PHE A 462 2.82 3.23 12.20
C PHE A 462 1.99 2.72 13.39
N GLY A 463 0.73 2.34 13.14
CA GLY A 463 -0.13 1.72 14.14
C GLY A 463 0.43 0.37 14.63
N THR A 464 -0.01 -0.06 15.83
CA THR A 464 0.51 -1.24 16.55
C THR A 464 0.62 -2.50 15.69
N THR A 465 -0.41 -2.82 14.89
CA THR A 465 -0.44 -4.03 14.06
C THR A 465 0.65 -4.01 12.99
N ARG A 466 0.81 -2.89 12.28
CA ARG A 466 1.81 -2.74 11.23
C ARG A 466 3.22 -2.71 11.79
N LEU A 467 3.41 -2.04 12.94
CA LEU A 467 4.69 -1.99 13.63
C LEU A 467 5.14 -3.37 14.13
N LYS A 468 4.22 -4.17 14.69
CA LYS A 468 4.49 -5.57 15.06
C LYS A 468 4.87 -6.43 13.86
N SER A 469 4.15 -6.28 12.74
CA SER A 469 4.45 -7.01 11.50
C SER A 469 5.85 -6.66 10.99
N LEU A 470 6.19 -5.37 10.97
CA LEU A 470 7.53 -4.89 10.57
C LEU A 470 8.62 -5.44 11.50
N ALA A 471 8.46 -5.27 12.80
CA ALA A 471 9.45 -5.72 13.79
C ALA A 471 9.70 -7.22 13.73
N ARG A 472 8.64 -8.03 13.60
CA ARG A 472 8.73 -9.50 13.49
C ARG A 472 9.46 -9.99 12.25
N GLY A 473 9.58 -9.17 11.22
CA GLY A 473 10.36 -9.49 10.01
C GLY A 473 11.88 -9.41 10.24
N TYR A 474 12.35 -8.55 11.13
CA TYR A 474 13.78 -8.18 11.21
C TYR A 474 14.44 -8.41 12.55
N VAL A 475 13.73 -8.18 13.65
CA VAL A 475 14.30 -8.21 15.00
C VAL A 475 13.53 -9.13 15.93
N TRP A 476 14.22 -9.57 17.01
CA TRP A 476 13.59 -10.42 18.00
C TRP A 476 14.18 -10.16 19.39
N TRP A 477 13.33 -10.11 20.40
CA TRP A 477 13.61 -10.30 21.82
C TRP A 477 12.35 -10.74 22.52
N GLU A 478 12.49 -11.24 23.75
CA GLU A 478 11.35 -11.69 24.55
C GLU A 478 10.43 -10.50 24.85
N ARG A 479 9.11 -10.65 24.62
CA ARG A 479 8.05 -9.64 24.82
C ARG A 479 8.11 -8.41 23.91
N ILE A 480 8.75 -8.48 22.77
CA ILE A 480 8.80 -7.40 21.77
C ILE A 480 7.41 -6.83 21.45
N ASP A 481 6.38 -7.67 21.39
CA ASP A 481 5.01 -7.25 21.07
C ASP A 481 4.43 -6.32 22.16
N ARG A 482 4.74 -6.60 23.42
CA ARG A 482 4.33 -5.76 24.56
C ARG A 482 5.06 -4.43 24.55
N ASP A 483 6.36 -4.44 24.30
CA ASP A 483 7.18 -3.23 24.24
C ASP A 483 6.70 -2.30 23.12
N ILE A 484 6.29 -2.86 21.96
CA ILE A 484 5.67 -2.12 20.85
C ILE A 484 4.31 -1.53 21.25
N GLU A 485 3.46 -2.30 21.94
CA GLU A 485 2.16 -1.80 22.41
C GLU A 485 2.33 -0.63 23.39
N GLU A 486 3.25 -0.75 24.33
CA GLU A 486 3.55 0.31 25.30
C GLU A 486 4.10 1.57 24.62
N LEU A 487 4.98 1.41 23.63
CA LEU A 487 5.53 2.52 22.85
C LEU A 487 4.43 3.29 22.11
N VAL A 488 3.59 2.58 21.33
CA VAL A 488 2.51 3.20 20.55
C VAL A 488 1.46 3.83 21.48
N LYS A 489 1.14 3.17 22.60
CA LYS A 489 0.19 3.69 23.61
C LYS A 489 0.66 4.99 24.25
N ASN A 490 1.97 5.16 24.42
CA ASN A 490 2.56 6.33 25.08
C ASN A 490 2.95 7.44 24.08
N CYS A 491 2.82 7.21 22.78
CA CYS A 491 3.14 8.21 21.77
C CYS A 491 2.00 9.22 21.56
N ALA A 492 2.25 10.49 21.85
CA ALA A 492 1.26 11.55 21.72
C ALA A 492 0.73 11.70 20.29
N SER A 493 1.61 11.64 19.27
CA SER A 493 1.23 11.73 17.86
C SER A 493 0.30 10.58 17.45
N CYS A 494 0.59 9.34 17.86
CA CYS A 494 -0.24 8.19 17.58
C CYS A 494 -1.60 8.24 18.29
N GLN A 495 -1.64 8.85 19.49
CA GLN A 495 -2.90 9.02 20.22
C GLN A 495 -3.80 10.08 19.56
N MET A 496 -3.23 11.18 19.07
CA MET A 496 -3.99 12.23 18.40
C MET A 496 -4.60 11.75 17.07
N THR A 497 -3.93 10.82 16.38
CA THR A 497 -4.38 10.29 15.07
C THR A 497 -5.17 8.98 15.17
N ARG A 498 -5.39 8.48 16.39
CA ARG A 498 -6.12 7.23 16.61
C ARG A 498 -7.58 7.40 16.21
N ALA A 499 -8.06 6.56 15.28
CA ALA A 499 -9.47 6.50 14.95
C ALA A 499 -10.29 6.20 16.21
N ASN A 500 -11.39 6.93 16.40
CA ASN A 500 -12.34 6.60 17.45
C ASN A 500 -12.81 5.16 17.27
N PRO A 501 -12.91 4.37 18.35
CA PRO A 501 -13.44 3.03 18.25
C PRO A 501 -14.83 3.09 17.59
N VAL A 502 -15.08 2.17 16.69
CA VAL A 502 -16.40 2.01 16.05
C VAL A 502 -17.43 1.98 17.17
N LYS A 503 -18.34 2.96 17.19
CA LYS A 503 -19.44 2.95 18.14
C LYS A 503 -20.20 1.65 17.92
N ALA A 504 -20.32 0.86 18.98
CA ALA A 504 -21.17 -0.33 18.94
C ALA A 504 -22.56 0.08 18.45
N PRO A 505 -23.19 -0.68 17.54
CA PRO A 505 -24.55 -0.37 17.12
C PRO A 505 -25.42 -0.25 18.34
N LEU A 506 -26.18 0.85 18.42
CA LEU A 506 -27.12 1.07 19.50
C LEU A 506 -28.19 -0.03 19.42
N HIS A 507 -28.12 -1.00 20.33
CA HIS A 507 -29.23 -1.89 20.57
C HIS A 507 -30.28 -1.14 21.37
N CYS A 508 -31.39 -0.81 20.72
CA CYS A 508 -32.53 -0.26 21.41
C CYS A 508 -33.08 -1.34 22.37
N TRP A 509 -33.26 -0.97 23.64
CA TRP A 509 -33.96 -1.80 24.58
C TRP A 509 -35.41 -1.96 24.13
N GLU A 510 -35.97 -3.16 24.27
CA GLU A 510 -37.41 -3.32 24.09
C GLU A 510 -38.13 -2.38 25.06
N PRO A 511 -39.17 -1.64 24.61
CA PRO A 511 -39.94 -0.76 25.49
C PRO A 511 -40.48 -1.54 26.67
N ALA A 512 -40.37 -0.99 27.90
CA ALA A 512 -41.03 -1.55 29.06
C ALA A 512 -42.55 -1.41 28.86
N THR A 513 -43.34 -2.42 29.28
CA THR A 513 -44.79 -2.49 29.05
C THR A 513 -45.59 -1.97 30.22
N GLN A 514 -45.01 -1.91 31.42
CA GLN A 514 -45.65 -1.46 32.66
C GLN A 514 -44.64 -0.76 33.58
N PRO A 515 -45.12 0.07 34.55
CA PRO A 515 -44.28 0.71 35.54
C PRO A 515 -43.47 -0.31 36.35
N PHE A 516 -42.20 0.02 36.61
CA PHE A 516 -41.24 -0.76 37.40
C PHE A 516 -40.90 -2.16 36.84
N GLU A 517 -41.25 -2.45 35.61
CA GLU A 517 -40.79 -3.65 34.92
C GLU A 517 -39.26 -3.65 34.80
N ARG A 518 -38.70 -2.48 34.45
CA ARG A 518 -37.25 -2.30 34.32
C ARG A 518 -36.82 -0.95 34.92
N VAL A 519 -35.89 -1.00 35.87
CA VAL A 519 -35.31 0.19 36.51
C VAL A 519 -33.84 0.29 36.20
N HIS A 520 -33.40 1.45 35.81
CA HIS A 520 -31.97 1.77 35.58
C HIS A 520 -31.43 2.45 36.84
N ILE A 521 -30.23 2.03 37.28
CA ILE A 521 -29.51 2.65 38.38
C ILE A 521 -28.17 3.17 37.87
N ASP A 522 -27.83 4.39 38.23
CA ASP A 522 -26.56 5.00 37.93
C ASP A 522 -26.10 5.93 39.06
N PHE A 523 -24.79 6.25 39.10
CA PHE A 523 -24.26 7.22 40.01
C PHE A 523 -23.84 8.50 39.30
N ALA A 524 -24.17 9.64 39.85
CA ALA A 524 -23.72 10.94 39.41
C ALA A 524 -22.85 11.62 40.49
N GLY A 525 -21.87 12.38 40.05
CA GLY A 525 -21.00 13.15 40.96
C GLY A 525 -19.52 12.71 40.91
N PRO A 526 -18.66 13.24 41.82
CA PRO A 526 -19.05 14.07 42.97
C PRO A 526 -19.39 15.51 42.60
N PHE A 527 -20.44 16.04 43.25
CA PHE A 527 -20.75 17.44 43.21
C PHE A 527 -20.87 17.98 44.67
N MET A 528 -20.10 18.99 44.99
CA MET A 528 -19.93 19.48 46.37
C MET A 528 -19.65 18.37 47.38
N GLU A 529 -18.68 17.49 47.04
CA GLU A 529 -18.26 16.33 47.84
C GLU A 529 -19.35 15.28 48.15
N LYS A 530 -20.45 15.31 47.40
CA LYS A 530 -21.55 14.34 47.51
C LYS A 530 -21.74 13.60 46.19
N TYR A 531 -22.19 12.36 46.32
CA TYR A 531 -22.63 11.54 45.19
C TYR A 531 -24.14 11.43 45.21
N PHE A 532 -24.67 11.11 44.01
CA PHE A 532 -26.11 10.91 43.82
C PHE A 532 -26.34 9.55 43.20
N ILE A 533 -27.13 8.71 43.82
CA ILE A 533 -27.63 7.50 43.21
C ILE A 533 -29.00 7.81 42.58
N VAL A 534 -29.13 7.48 41.30
CA VAL A 534 -30.28 7.80 40.47
C VAL A 534 -30.96 6.51 40.05
N PHE A 535 -32.22 6.34 40.35
CA PHE A 535 -33.09 5.27 39.89
C PHE A 535 -34.04 5.84 38.84
N VAL A 536 -34.11 5.22 37.66
CA VAL A 536 -35.02 5.67 36.60
C VAL A 536 -35.88 4.51 36.14
N ASP A 537 -37.18 4.62 36.29
CA ASP A 537 -38.12 3.67 35.71
C ASP A 537 -38.17 3.77 34.19
N ALA A 538 -37.98 2.64 33.48
CA ALA A 538 -37.93 2.62 32.03
C ALA A 538 -39.26 2.94 31.35
N TYR A 539 -40.40 2.69 32.01
CA TYR A 539 -41.76 2.96 31.49
C TYR A 539 -42.17 4.41 31.70
N THR A 540 -42.24 4.84 32.96
CA THR A 540 -42.74 6.17 33.34
C THR A 540 -41.71 7.29 33.13
N LYS A 541 -40.44 6.95 33.01
CA LYS A 541 -39.27 7.85 33.01
C LYS A 541 -39.10 8.62 34.32
N TRP A 542 -39.78 8.22 35.37
CA TRP A 542 -39.70 8.87 36.69
C TRP A 542 -38.30 8.63 37.30
N PRO A 543 -37.58 9.70 37.65
CA PRO A 543 -36.31 9.60 38.35
C PRO A 543 -36.54 9.72 39.87
N GLU A 544 -35.92 8.83 40.64
CA GLU A 544 -35.71 8.97 42.06
C GLU A 544 -34.23 9.20 42.34
N VAL A 545 -33.91 10.24 43.10
CA VAL A 545 -32.52 10.62 43.37
C VAL A 545 -32.27 10.66 44.86
N LYS A 546 -31.22 9.94 45.30
CA LYS A 546 -30.77 9.98 46.70
C LYS A 546 -29.36 10.48 46.81
N ILE A 547 -29.12 11.32 47.81
CA ILE A 547 -27.78 11.83 48.11
C ILE A 547 -27.05 10.79 48.97
N VAL A 548 -25.86 10.38 48.52
CA VAL A 548 -25.02 9.41 49.21
C VAL A 548 -23.62 9.98 49.42
N ARG A 549 -22.91 9.45 50.40
CA ARG A 549 -21.55 9.93 50.76
C ARG A 549 -20.46 9.31 49.91
N ASP A 550 -20.68 8.08 49.48
CA ASP A 550 -19.71 7.27 48.71
C ASP A 550 -20.46 6.35 47.70
N ILE A 551 -19.70 5.70 46.82
CA ILE A 551 -20.19 4.78 45.79
C ILE A 551 -19.88 3.31 46.13
N THR A 552 -19.86 2.97 47.44
CA THR A 552 -19.58 1.59 47.88
C THR A 552 -20.75 0.65 47.68
N THR A 553 -20.48 -0.65 47.63
CA THR A 553 -21.52 -1.70 47.56
C THR A 553 -22.53 -1.58 48.71
N ALA A 554 -22.07 -1.35 49.92
CA ALA A 554 -22.94 -1.22 51.09
C ALA A 554 -23.89 -0.03 50.96
N THR A 555 -23.40 1.12 50.47
CA THR A 555 -24.23 2.32 50.24
C THR A 555 -25.24 2.05 49.13
N THR A 556 -24.87 1.35 48.07
CA THR A 556 -25.76 0.96 46.97
C THR A 556 -26.88 0.05 47.47
N ILE A 557 -26.56 -0.99 48.23
CA ILE A 557 -27.55 -1.92 48.81
C ILE A 557 -28.53 -1.18 49.73
N ASN A 558 -28.04 -0.29 50.58
CA ASN A 558 -28.91 0.48 51.48
C ASN A 558 -29.86 1.42 50.69
N ALA A 559 -29.38 2.05 49.63
CA ALA A 559 -30.23 2.87 48.76
C ALA A 559 -31.29 2.03 48.08
N CYS A 560 -30.97 0.82 47.61
CA CYS A 560 -31.94 -0.13 47.05
C CYS A 560 -32.95 -0.62 48.10
N ARG A 561 -32.52 -0.89 49.34
CA ARG A 561 -33.40 -1.28 50.43
C ARG A 561 -34.41 -0.19 50.83
N GLU A 562 -34.10 1.05 50.61
CA GLU A 562 -35.03 2.16 50.81
C GLU A 562 -35.95 2.39 49.59
N PHE A 563 -35.45 2.11 48.38
CA PHE A 563 -36.20 2.31 47.15
C PHE A 563 -37.27 1.23 46.92
N PHE A 564 -36.90 -0.05 47.07
CA PHE A 564 -37.79 -1.18 46.77
C PHE A 564 -39.03 -1.27 47.64
N PRO A 565 -39.02 -0.97 48.95
CA PRO A 565 -40.24 -0.96 49.75
C PRO A 565 -41.26 0.11 49.29
N THR A 566 -40.78 1.23 48.74
CA THR A 566 -41.62 2.34 48.30
C THR A 566 -42.25 2.07 46.94
N TYR A 567 -41.49 1.49 45.98
CA TYR A 567 -41.89 1.39 44.58
C TYR A 567 -42.08 -0.05 44.10
N GLY A 568 -41.70 -1.05 44.88
CA GLY A 568 -41.71 -2.44 44.49
C GLY A 568 -40.36 -2.91 43.93
N ILE A 569 -40.18 -4.22 43.83
CA ILE A 569 -38.99 -4.85 43.25
C ILE A 569 -39.16 -4.92 41.73
N PRO A 570 -38.29 -4.34 40.93
CA PRO A 570 -38.38 -4.41 39.48
C PRO A 570 -38.10 -5.83 38.96
N CYS A 571 -38.67 -6.20 37.82
CA CYS A 571 -38.36 -7.47 37.15
C CYS A 571 -36.95 -7.50 36.61
N VAL A 572 -36.45 -6.34 36.14
CA VAL A 572 -35.12 -6.18 35.60
C VAL A 572 -34.46 -4.92 36.16
N LEU A 573 -33.29 -5.09 36.74
CA LEU A 573 -32.42 -4.01 37.20
C LEU A 573 -31.26 -3.84 36.25
N VAL A 574 -31.09 -2.64 35.70
CA VAL A 574 -30.03 -2.31 34.75
C VAL A 574 -29.03 -1.38 35.40
N THR A 575 -27.77 -1.79 35.42
CA THR A 575 -26.66 -1.00 35.97
C THR A 575 -25.50 -0.99 35.02
N ASP A 576 -24.54 -0.11 35.20
CA ASP A 576 -23.22 -0.22 34.58
C ASP A 576 -22.44 -1.41 35.19
N ARG A 577 -21.20 -1.65 34.69
CA ARG A 577 -20.31 -2.67 35.26
C ARG A 577 -19.42 -2.14 36.40
N GLY A 578 -19.89 -1.16 37.13
CA GLY A 578 -19.19 -0.64 38.30
C GLY A 578 -18.96 -1.72 39.36
N VAL A 579 -17.84 -1.63 40.11
CA VAL A 579 -17.45 -2.62 41.14
C VAL A 579 -18.53 -2.78 42.19
N GLN A 580 -19.26 -1.70 42.54
CA GLN A 580 -20.35 -1.68 43.50
C GLN A 580 -21.56 -2.51 43.06
N PHE A 581 -21.75 -2.73 41.76
CA PHE A 581 -22.86 -3.53 41.19
C PHE A 581 -22.45 -4.96 40.85
N THR A 582 -21.13 -5.21 40.67
CA THR A 582 -20.62 -6.53 40.29
C THR A 582 -20.11 -7.35 41.49
N SER A 583 -20.14 -6.81 42.70
CA SER A 583 -19.73 -7.51 43.89
C SER A 583 -20.70 -8.63 44.26
N GLY A 584 -20.18 -9.74 44.84
CA GLY A 584 -21.00 -10.86 45.27
C GLY A 584 -22.01 -10.54 46.36
N GLU A 585 -21.84 -9.42 47.08
CA GLU A 585 -22.82 -8.94 48.08
C GLU A 585 -24.02 -8.24 47.46
N PHE A 586 -23.86 -7.64 46.27
CA PHE A 586 -24.92 -6.97 45.54
C PHE A 586 -25.75 -7.94 44.67
N GLN A 587 -25.10 -8.95 44.09
CA GLN A 587 -25.76 -10.01 43.31
C GLN A 587 -26.53 -10.96 44.23
#